data_bd5b239ce0161b3d74031d15fc04e6ab
#
_entry.id   bd5b239ce0161b3d74031d15fc04e6ab
#
_cell.length_a   1.000
_cell.length_b   1.000
_cell.length_c   1.000
_cell.angle_alpha   90.00
_cell.angle_beta   90.00
_cell.angle_gamma   90.00
#
_symmetry.space_group_name_H-M   'P 1'
#
loop_
_entity.id
_entity.type
_entity.pdbx_description
1 polymer ?
#
loop_
_entity_poly.entity_id
_entity_poly.type
_entity_poly.pdbx_seq_one_letter_code
_entity_poly.pdbx_strand_id
1 'polypeptide(L)'
;YLYGRDDFIHWCISEIRGEIFPLLSAKDEVVLKIKQDEIDRYIEEKNETMFTSPMCGKVCGFVFADRFVSELGNRLCKMHPEIDFVAMIDIDGCTVSYRTVKEDIDLGKDVASLFGGGGHPKAAGSEFSQSIKLKVIEEVFE
;
A
#
# COMPACT_ATOMS: atom_id res chain seq x y z
N TYR A 1 -5.55 3.14 13.16
CA TYR A 1 -5.21 4.46 13.67
C TYR A 1 -5.74 4.64 15.07
N LEU A 2 -5.14 5.54 15.84
CA LEU A 2 -5.63 5.90 17.16
C LEU A 2 -6.96 6.65 17.08
N TYR A 3 -7.12 7.43 16.04
CA TYR A 3 -8.39 8.09 15.69
C TYR A 3 -8.43 8.24 14.18
N GLY A 4 -9.57 8.61 13.65
CA GLY A 4 -9.68 9.02 12.25
C GLY A 4 -8.80 10.25 12.06
N ARG A 5 -7.59 10.04 11.59
CA ARG A 5 -6.53 11.04 11.63
C ARG A 5 -6.90 12.36 10.98
N ASP A 6 -7.42 12.32 9.76
CA ASP A 6 -7.78 13.53 9.05
C ASP A 6 -8.96 14.25 9.70
N ASP A 7 -9.92 13.47 10.19
CA ASP A 7 -11.07 14.02 10.90
C ASP A 7 -10.65 14.70 12.20
N PHE A 8 -9.70 14.09 12.93
CA PHE A 8 -9.19 14.67 14.15
C PHE A 8 -8.46 15.98 13.90
N ILE A 9 -7.64 16.04 12.86
CA ILE A 9 -6.94 17.27 12.48
C ILE A 9 -7.93 18.37 12.11
N HIS A 10 -8.92 18.05 11.28
CA HIS A 10 -9.95 18.98 10.90
C HIS A 10 -10.75 19.48 12.11
N TRP A 11 -11.07 18.59 13.03
CA TRP A 11 -11.75 18.95 14.25
C TRP A 11 -10.92 19.94 15.06
N CYS A 12 -9.63 19.68 15.25
CA CYS A 12 -8.75 20.59 15.97
C CYS A 12 -8.70 21.97 15.32
N ILE A 13 -8.68 22.04 14.01
CA ILE A 13 -8.62 23.30 13.26
C ILE A 13 -9.95 24.05 13.34
N SER A 14 -11.08 23.35 13.16
CA SER A 14 -12.39 23.98 13.05
C SER A 14 -13.04 24.29 14.39
N GLU A 15 -12.87 23.44 15.39
CA GLU A 15 -13.58 23.54 16.68
C GLU A 15 -12.76 24.21 17.76
N ILE A 16 -11.45 24.07 17.75
CA ILE A 16 -10.58 24.55 18.81
C ILE A 16 -9.88 25.83 18.39
N ARG A 17 -9.99 26.85 19.24
CA ARG A 17 -9.42 28.18 19.00
C ARG A 17 -8.59 28.62 20.20
N GLY A 18 -7.64 29.51 19.94
CA GLY A 18 -6.90 30.16 20.98
C GLY A 18 -5.93 29.29 21.74
N GLU A 19 -6.03 29.31 23.06
CA GLU A 19 -5.04 28.69 23.94
C GLU A 19 -4.89 27.18 23.79
N ILE A 20 -5.99 26.47 23.52
CA ILE A 20 -5.98 25.00 23.45
C ILE A 20 -5.40 24.51 22.13
N PHE A 21 -5.60 25.26 21.08
CA PHE A 21 -5.17 24.85 19.74
C PHE A 21 -3.67 24.52 19.63
N PRO A 22 -2.74 25.37 20.11
CA PRO A 22 -1.31 25.06 20.00
C PRO A 22 -0.93 23.77 20.72
N LEU A 23 -1.53 23.49 21.87
CA LEU A 23 -1.24 22.28 22.64
C LEU A 23 -1.73 21.03 21.91
N LEU A 24 -2.94 21.06 21.37
CA LEU A 24 -3.49 19.94 20.59
C LEU A 24 -2.75 19.75 19.29
N SER A 25 -2.33 20.82 18.65
CA SER A 25 -1.54 20.76 17.41
C SER A 25 -0.19 20.09 17.64
N ALA A 26 0.50 20.43 18.74
CA ALA A 26 1.77 19.81 19.08
C ALA A 26 1.60 18.30 19.34
N LYS A 27 0.53 17.92 20.06
CA LYS A 27 0.22 16.53 20.33
C LYS A 27 -0.09 15.75 19.05
N ASP A 28 -0.83 16.38 18.15
CA ASP A 28 -1.17 15.80 16.86
C ASP A 28 0.08 15.60 15.99
N GLU A 29 1.00 16.56 16.01
CA GLU A 29 2.27 16.46 15.29
C GLU A 29 3.10 15.26 15.77
N VAL A 30 3.12 15.01 17.09
CA VAL A 30 3.82 13.85 17.65
C VAL A 30 3.20 12.54 17.13
N VAL A 31 1.87 12.45 17.16
CA VAL A 31 1.16 11.26 16.66
C VAL A 31 1.44 11.04 15.18
N LEU A 32 1.39 12.11 14.38
CA LEU A 32 1.65 12.01 12.95
C LEU A 32 3.08 11.59 12.66
N LYS A 33 4.04 12.09 13.44
CA LYS A 33 5.44 11.71 13.26
C LYS A 33 5.66 10.24 13.59
N ILE A 34 5.07 9.74 14.67
CA ILE A 34 5.16 8.33 15.06
C ILE A 34 4.60 7.46 13.94
N LYS A 35 3.46 7.85 13.40
CA LYS A 35 2.80 7.11 12.31
C LYS A 35 3.65 7.12 11.05
N GLN A 36 4.23 8.27 10.71
CA GLN A 36 5.08 8.39 9.54
C GLN A 36 6.34 7.54 9.69
N ASP A 37 6.94 7.52 10.87
CA ASP A 37 8.12 6.69 11.13
C ASP A 37 7.77 5.19 11.00
N GLU A 38 6.59 4.78 11.44
CA GLU A 38 6.10 3.41 11.29
C GLU A 38 5.96 3.05 9.81
N ILE A 39 5.35 3.92 9.02
CA ILE A 39 5.18 3.72 7.58
C ILE A 39 6.53 3.63 6.89
N ASP A 40 7.43 4.55 7.18
CA ASP A 40 8.77 4.58 6.56
C ASP A 40 9.55 3.30 6.86
N ARG A 41 9.47 2.81 8.08
CA ARG A 41 10.14 1.56 8.47
C ARG A 41 9.54 0.36 7.73
N TYR A 42 8.23 0.32 7.63
CA TYR A 42 7.53 -0.74 6.90
C TYR A 42 7.96 -0.75 5.42
N ILE A 43 8.05 0.43 4.81
CA ILE A 43 8.47 0.55 3.41
C ILE A 43 9.90 0.07 3.23
N GLU A 44 10.82 0.42 4.13
CA GLU A 44 12.20 -0.05 4.05
C GLU A 44 12.29 -1.56 4.14
N GLU A 45 11.54 -2.18 5.06
CA GLU A 45 11.50 -3.63 5.19
C GLU A 45 11.00 -4.29 3.91
N LYS A 46 9.93 -3.77 3.34
CA LYS A 46 9.34 -4.35 2.13
C LYS A 46 10.21 -4.11 0.91
N ASN A 47 10.90 -3.00 0.85
CA ASN A 47 11.83 -2.73 -0.24
C ASN A 47 12.95 -3.77 -0.31
N GLU A 48 13.43 -4.23 0.84
CA GLU A 48 14.48 -5.25 0.90
C GLU A 48 14.00 -6.62 0.42
N THR A 49 12.71 -6.90 0.52
CA THR A 49 12.15 -8.19 0.13
C THR A 49 11.46 -8.18 -1.23
N MET A 50 11.39 -7.03 -1.88
CA MET A 50 10.76 -6.93 -3.20
C MET A 50 11.59 -7.66 -4.25
N PHE A 51 10.91 -8.40 -5.11
CA PHE A 51 11.54 -9.00 -6.28
C PHE A 51 10.78 -8.59 -7.54
N THR A 52 11.43 -8.68 -8.67
CA THR A 52 10.85 -8.23 -9.94
C THR A 52 10.71 -9.39 -10.90
N SER A 53 9.66 -9.35 -11.70
CA SER A 53 9.41 -10.36 -12.73
C SER A 53 8.50 -9.76 -13.81
N PRO A 54 8.58 -10.23 -15.04
CA PRO A 54 7.64 -9.81 -16.06
C PRO A 54 6.22 -10.29 -15.74
N MET A 55 5.26 -9.41 -15.94
CA MET A 55 3.84 -9.74 -15.82
C MET A 55 3.04 -8.83 -16.73
N CYS A 56 2.12 -9.42 -17.51
CA CYS A 56 1.26 -8.68 -18.44
C CYS A 56 2.05 -7.82 -19.43
N GLY A 57 3.22 -8.29 -19.86
CA GLY A 57 4.07 -7.56 -20.78
C GLY A 57 4.82 -6.39 -20.17
N LYS A 58 4.83 -6.27 -18.85
CA LYS A 58 5.45 -5.18 -18.11
C LYS A 58 6.36 -5.75 -17.04
N VAL A 59 7.22 -4.89 -16.49
CA VAL A 59 8.07 -5.26 -15.34
C VAL A 59 7.33 -4.95 -14.06
N CYS A 60 7.05 -5.98 -13.29
CA CYS A 60 6.31 -5.85 -12.03
C CYS A 60 7.22 -6.07 -10.84
N GLY A 61 7.10 -5.22 -9.83
CA GLY A 61 7.71 -5.45 -8.53
C GLY A 61 6.70 -6.18 -7.64
N PHE A 62 7.11 -7.29 -7.04
CA PHE A 62 6.26 -8.10 -6.17
C PHE A 62 6.72 -8.01 -4.73
N VAL A 63 5.78 -7.80 -3.82
CA VAL A 63 6.08 -7.76 -2.40
C VAL A 63 4.87 -8.30 -1.63
N PHE A 64 5.14 -8.95 -0.50
CA PHE A 64 4.06 -9.39 0.39
C PHE A 64 3.81 -8.30 1.40
N ALA A 65 2.57 -7.81 1.46
CA ALA A 65 2.22 -6.67 2.30
C ALA A 65 0.75 -6.73 2.69
N ASP A 66 0.44 -6.32 3.91
CA ASP A 66 -0.91 -6.36 4.45
C ASP A 66 -1.41 -4.99 4.91
N ARG A 67 -0.61 -3.94 4.78
CA ARG A 67 -0.98 -2.60 5.25
C ARG A 67 -0.20 -1.52 4.50
N PHE A 68 -0.63 -0.28 4.65
CA PHE A 68 0.00 0.90 4.05
C PHE A 68 0.20 0.76 2.54
N VAL A 69 -0.75 0.08 1.88
CA VAL A 69 -0.55 -0.29 0.47
C VAL A 69 -0.43 0.91 -0.46
N SER A 70 -1.13 2.01 -0.16
CA SER A 70 -1.02 3.22 -0.98
C SER A 70 0.36 3.85 -0.85
N GLU A 71 0.82 4.05 0.38
CA GLU A 71 2.13 4.65 0.65
C GLU A 71 3.26 3.74 0.18
N LEU A 72 3.15 2.45 0.45
CA LEU A 72 4.14 1.46 0.04
C LEU A 72 4.26 1.40 -1.48
N GLY A 73 3.12 1.25 -2.16
CA GLY A 73 3.11 1.14 -3.61
C GLY A 73 3.68 2.37 -4.30
N ASN A 74 3.26 3.55 -3.87
CA ASN A 74 3.76 4.79 -4.45
C ASN A 74 5.27 4.96 -4.20
N ARG A 75 5.73 4.66 -3.00
CA ARG A 75 7.14 4.80 -2.66
C ARG A 75 8.01 3.82 -3.44
N LEU A 76 7.60 2.56 -3.53
CA LEU A 76 8.36 1.55 -4.28
C LEU A 76 8.47 1.91 -5.76
N CYS A 77 7.39 2.40 -6.35
CA CYS A 77 7.42 2.82 -7.75
C CYS A 77 8.36 4.00 -7.97
N LYS A 78 8.44 4.94 -7.03
CA LYS A 78 9.35 6.08 -7.12
C LYS A 78 10.80 5.68 -6.90
N MET A 79 11.05 4.73 -6.00
CA MET A 79 12.39 4.23 -5.71
C MET A 79 12.94 3.37 -6.84
N HIS A 80 12.08 2.75 -7.62
CA HIS A 80 12.45 1.81 -8.67
C HIS A 80 11.83 2.21 -10.02
N PRO A 81 12.38 3.25 -10.68
CA PRO A 81 11.83 3.69 -11.96
C PRO A 81 11.83 2.63 -13.05
N GLU A 82 12.66 1.59 -12.91
CA GLU A 82 12.75 0.47 -13.85
C GLU A 82 11.53 -0.45 -13.81
N ILE A 83 10.76 -0.44 -12.74
CA ILE A 83 9.52 -1.22 -12.71
C ILE A 83 8.36 -0.40 -13.26
N ASP A 84 7.41 -1.07 -13.89
CA ASP A 84 6.23 -0.41 -14.43
C ASP A 84 5.13 -0.25 -13.38
N PHE A 85 4.98 -1.24 -12.52
CA PHE A 85 4.02 -1.19 -11.41
C PHE A 85 4.43 -2.16 -10.32
N VAL A 86 3.77 -2.08 -9.17
CA VAL A 86 4.02 -2.97 -8.05
C VAL A 86 2.74 -3.72 -7.69
N ALA A 87 2.89 -5.01 -7.38
CA ALA A 87 1.82 -5.85 -6.87
C ALA A 87 2.13 -6.20 -5.43
N MET A 88 1.22 -5.83 -4.53
CA MET A 88 1.35 -6.09 -3.11
C MET A 88 0.37 -7.20 -2.74
N ILE A 89 0.90 -8.34 -2.35
CA ILE A 89 0.14 -9.57 -2.13
C ILE A 89 -0.09 -9.75 -0.64
N ASP A 90 -1.36 -9.81 -0.25
CA ASP A 90 -1.78 -10.15 1.10
C ASP A 90 -2.31 -11.59 1.09
N ILE A 91 -1.48 -12.54 1.51
CA ILE A 91 -1.86 -13.95 1.54
C ILE A 91 -2.98 -14.18 2.53
N ASP A 92 -2.91 -13.56 3.69
CA ASP A 92 -3.92 -13.76 4.72
C ASP A 92 -5.30 -13.25 4.28
N GLY A 93 -5.34 -12.08 3.67
CA GLY A 93 -6.58 -11.49 3.15
C GLY A 93 -6.99 -12.00 1.77
N CYS A 94 -6.13 -12.76 1.10
CA CYS A 94 -6.34 -13.25 -0.27
C CYS A 94 -6.62 -12.14 -1.28
N THR A 95 -5.86 -11.05 -1.17
CA THR A 95 -6.00 -9.89 -2.05
C THR A 95 -4.65 -9.47 -2.63
N VAL A 96 -4.70 -8.81 -3.79
CA VAL A 96 -3.54 -8.17 -4.39
C VAL A 96 -3.92 -6.71 -4.65
N SER A 97 -3.06 -5.80 -4.22
CA SER A 97 -3.19 -4.38 -4.50
C SER A 97 -2.13 -3.97 -5.51
N TYR A 98 -2.53 -3.25 -6.53
CA TYR A 98 -1.63 -2.80 -7.60
C TYR A 98 -1.49 -1.28 -7.54
N ARG A 99 -0.27 -0.78 -7.73
CA ARG A 99 0.00 0.67 -7.77
C ARG A 99 1.00 0.98 -8.86
N THR A 100 0.84 2.13 -9.50
CA THR A 100 1.80 2.66 -10.46
C THR A 100 1.84 4.18 -10.35
N VAL A 101 2.99 4.77 -10.70
CA VAL A 101 3.11 6.22 -10.87
C VAL A 101 3.27 6.62 -12.33
N LYS A 102 3.25 5.66 -13.25
CA LYS A 102 3.42 5.90 -14.68
C LYS A 102 2.08 6.27 -15.33
N GLU A 103 2.10 7.30 -16.15
CA GLU A 103 0.88 7.84 -16.76
C GLU A 103 0.30 6.95 -17.87
N ASP A 104 1.12 6.15 -18.50
CA ASP A 104 0.73 5.31 -19.65
C ASP A 104 0.21 3.93 -19.26
N ILE A 105 0.02 3.66 -17.97
CA ILE A 105 -0.43 2.37 -17.48
C ILE A 105 -1.82 2.51 -16.87
N ASP A 106 -2.74 1.63 -17.27
CA ASP A 106 -4.07 1.51 -16.69
C ASP A 106 -4.18 0.17 -15.96
N LEU A 107 -3.93 0.19 -14.66
CA LEU A 107 -3.92 -1.03 -13.85
C LEU A 107 -5.28 -1.72 -13.80
N GLY A 108 -6.35 -0.95 -13.78
CA GLY A 108 -7.70 -1.53 -13.76
C GLY A 108 -8.00 -2.37 -14.98
N LYS A 109 -7.68 -1.86 -16.16
CA LYS A 109 -7.96 -2.52 -17.43
C LYS A 109 -6.89 -3.52 -17.84
N ASP A 110 -5.62 -3.16 -17.64
CA ASP A 110 -4.51 -3.93 -18.23
C ASP A 110 -3.96 -5.01 -17.31
N VAL A 111 -4.22 -4.92 -16.02
CA VAL A 111 -3.68 -5.86 -15.04
C VAL A 111 -4.80 -6.48 -14.21
N ALA A 112 -5.48 -5.70 -13.37
CA ALA A 112 -6.44 -6.24 -12.41
C ALA A 112 -7.59 -7.00 -13.08
N SER A 113 -8.07 -6.53 -14.23
CA SER A 113 -9.16 -7.19 -14.96
C SER A 113 -8.80 -8.60 -15.40
N LEU A 114 -7.53 -8.87 -15.65
CA LEU A 114 -7.06 -10.20 -16.06
C LEU A 114 -7.17 -11.22 -14.93
N PHE A 115 -7.26 -10.74 -13.70
CA PHE A 115 -7.38 -11.59 -12.50
C PHE A 115 -8.73 -11.43 -11.81
N GLY A 116 -9.74 -10.98 -12.54
CA GLY A 116 -11.09 -10.83 -12.02
C GLY A 116 -11.31 -9.62 -11.14
N GLY A 117 -10.40 -8.68 -11.15
CA GLY A 117 -10.51 -7.46 -10.35
C GLY A 117 -10.79 -6.22 -11.18
N GLY A 118 -10.44 -5.07 -10.64
CA GLY A 118 -10.64 -3.79 -11.29
C GLY A 118 -10.13 -2.64 -10.45
N GLY A 119 -10.44 -1.43 -10.88
CA GLY A 119 -10.07 -0.22 -10.16
C GLY A 119 -9.71 0.91 -11.11
N HIS A 120 -8.91 1.81 -10.59
CA HIS A 120 -8.45 2.99 -11.33
C HIS A 120 -7.14 2.72 -12.07
N PRO A 121 -6.77 3.57 -13.04
CA PRO A 121 -5.51 3.38 -13.76
C PRO A 121 -4.28 3.30 -12.86
N LYS A 122 -4.26 4.05 -11.77
CA LYS A 122 -3.11 4.13 -10.87
C LYS A 122 -3.23 3.25 -9.63
N ALA A 123 -4.41 2.74 -9.33
CA ALA A 123 -4.70 2.00 -8.11
C ALA A 123 -5.82 1.00 -8.35
N ALA A 124 -5.49 -0.27 -8.33
CA ALA A 124 -6.44 -1.34 -8.61
C ALA A 124 -6.22 -2.50 -7.65
N GLY A 125 -7.10 -3.49 -7.71
CA GLY A 125 -6.98 -4.67 -6.87
C GLY A 125 -7.68 -5.87 -7.45
N SER A 126 -7.31 -7.04 -6.94
CA SER A 126 -7.95 -8.32 -7.28
C SER A 126 -7.93 -9.23 -6.07
N GLU A 127 -8.68 -10.33 -6.15
CA GLU A 127 -8.75 -11.33 -5.09
C GLU A 127 -8.36 -12.68 -5.65
N PHE A 128 -7.93 -13.58 -4.78
CA PHE A 128 -7.63 -14.95 -5.17
C PHE A 128 -8.22 -15.93 -4.14
N SER A 129 -8.21 -17.22 -4.50
CA SER A 129 -8.85 -18.26 -3.71
C SER A 129 -8.10 -18.55 -2.40
N GLN A 130 -8.84 -18.86 -1.35
CA GLN A 130 -8.29 -19.34 -0.07
C GLN A 130 -7.43 -20.61 -0.24
N SER A 131 -7.60 -21.34 -1.34
CA SER A 131 -6.83 -22.56 -1.61
C SER A 131 -5.32 -22.31 -1.71
N ILE A 132 -4.90 -21.08 -1.95
CA ILE A 132 -3.47 -20.74 -1.96
C ILE A 132 -2.80 -21.04 -0.62
N LYS A 133 -3.55 -20.91 0.48
CA LYS A 133 -3.02 -21.16 1.82
C LYS A 133 -2.62 -22.61 2.01
N LEU A 134 -3.40 -23.55 1.44
CA LEU A 134 -3.04 -24.96 1.46
C LEU A 134 -1.78 -25.24 0.66
N LYS A 135 -1.63 -24.60 -0.49
CA LYS A 135 -0.43 -24.76 -1.30
C LYS A 135 0.81 -24.25 -0.58
N VAL A 136 0.67 -23.12 0.12
CA VAL A 136 1.78 -22.58 0.91
C VAL A 136 2.18 -23.57 2.00
N ILE A 137 1.21 -24.15 2.69
CA ILE A 137 1.47 -25.15 3.74
C ILE A 137 2.18 -26.37 3.15
N GLU A 138 1.72 -26.86 2.01
CA GLU A 138 2.35 -27.98 1.32
C GLU A 138 3.81 -27.70 0.98
N GLU A 139 4.10 -26.53 0.44
CA GLU A 139 5.46 -26.14 0.08
C GLU A 139 6.37 -26.03 1.30
N VAL A 140 5.83 -25.52 2.40
CA VAL A 140 6.64 -25.30 3.62
C VAL A 140 6.98 -26.63 4.32
N PHE A 141 6.07 -27.60 4.28
CA PHE A 141 6.19 -28.82 5.09
C PHE A 141 6.47 -30.11 4.29
N GLU A 142 6.78 -29.97 3.04
CA GLU A 142 7.19 -31.12 2.23
C GLU A 142 8.62 -31.60 2.50
#